data_8496e774f63964f1dcc320da9c226747
#
_entry.id   8496e774f63964f1dcc320da9c226747
#
_cell.length_a   1.000
_cell.length_b   1.000
_cell.length_c   1.000
_cell.angle_alpha   90.00
_cell.angle_beta   90.00
_cell.angle_gamma   90.00
#
_symmetry.space_group_name_H-M   'P 1'
#
loop_
_entity.id
_entity.type
_entity.pdbx_description
1 polymer ?
#
loop_
_entity_poly.entity_id
_entity_poly.type
_entity_poly.pdbx_seq_one_letter_code
_entity_poly.pdbx_strand_id
1 'polypeptide(L)'
;MTFGGLDLFMTQKTCNFGFVKIDLIMPLNLNIVEQSIVPPFRQIINQIEESIRNGSLKSGEMLPSMSEMAESLGLSKETVKKSYLILRDQGVINSTRGVGYFIASPDSNRKKRVMLLFDRLSIVKEVIFDSFASTIGEQAEINIYLHNQQVELLDYYVRKYLDSYDWFVITPHFPLDSKTQRQVLTILRRIPIRKLIILDHKLDNLVGNYGTVYQDYATDAALGLSMAAEELRPLRKLNVIISQSSLYHAYACQSISDFCKANKISCVFHSNVSPRIVHAGEVYLIVNGQLDMDLINLVRAARAKNLKPGKDFRIIAYNDSPIREIVLDGLTTISTDFEQMGRLAAEMILDNTPRKVKCDFRMIRRGTF
;
A
#
# COMPACT_ATOMS: atom_id res chain seq x y z
N MET A 1 36.12 68.00 59.83
CA MET A 1 35.66 67.90 58.41
C MET A 1 35.01 66.51 58.34
N THR A 2 33.76 66.42 58.67
CA THR A 2 32.56 66.36 57.86
C THR A 2 32.55 65.23 56.82
N PHE A 3 31.60 64.36 56.99
CA PHE A 3 30.68 63.58 56.17
C PHE A 3 30.59 62.11 56.67
N GLY A 4 29.54 61.52 57.03
CA GLY A 4 28.15 61.81 56.80
C GLY A 4 27.55 60.42 56.54
N GLY A 5 26.72 59.94 57.50
CA GLY A 5 26.10 58.62 57.42
C GLY A 5 25.05 58.52 56.36
N LEU A 6 24.76 57.32 55.92
CA LEU A 6 23.50 56.97 55.28
C LEU A 6 23.15 55.54 55.64
N ASP A 7 22.17 55.42 56.52
CA ASP A 7 21.44 54.21 56.79
C ASP A 7 20.76 53.71 55.52
N LEU A 8 20.98 52.45 55.16
CA LEU A 8 20.22 51.76 54.11
C LEU A 8 19.22 50.80 54.74
N PHE A 9 17.99 51.28 54.87
CA PHE A 9 16.83 50.47 55.14
C PHE A 9 16.61 49.49 53.99
N MET A 10 16.80 48.22 54.23
CA MET A 10 16.38 47.15 53.35
C MET A 10 14.88 46.90 53.54
N THR A 11 14.07 47.52 52.66
CA THR A 11 12.67 47.13 52.49
C THR A 11 12.60 45.85 51.62
N GLN A 12 12.19 44.74 52.22
CA GLN A 12 11.75 43.55 51.52
C GLN A 12 10.56 43.93 50.64
N LYS A 13 10.78 44.05 49.30
CA LYS A 13 9.72 44.01 48.34
C LYS A 13 9.47 42.53 48.00
N THR A 14 8.43 41.97 48.59
CA THR A 14 7.81 40.72 48.09
C THR A 14 7.31 40.98 46.70
N CYS A 15 8.02 40.45 45.67
CA CYS A 15 7.47 40.37 44.31
C CYS A 15 6.46 39.23 44.31
N ASN A 16 5.18 39.57 44.44
CA ASN A 16 4.08 38.73 44.00
C ASN A 16 4.15 38.56 42.51
N PHE A 17 4.77 37.49 42.02
CA PHE A 17 4.53 37.00 40.69
C PHE A 17 3.10 36.46 40.62
N GLY A 18 2.17 37.34 40.24
CA GLY A 18 0.85 36.90 39.81
C GLY A 18 1.06 35.99 38.63
N PHE A 19 0.65 34.74 38.79
CA PHE A 19 0.46 33.85 37.63
C PHE A 19 -0.59 34.48 36.73
N VAL A 20 -0.12 35.17 35.69
CA VAL A 20 -0.96 35.47 34.53
C VAL A 20 -1.24 34.12 33.86
N LYS A 21 -2.39 33.59 34.13
CA LYS A 21 -2.94 32.44 33.38
C LYS A 21 -3.17 32.97 31.97
N ILE A 22 -2.17 32.85 31.12
CA ILE A 22 -2.36 33.11 29.69
C ILE A 22 -3.18 31.95 29.20
N ASP A 23 -4.50 32.14 29.13
CA ASP A 23 -5.43 31.25 28.43
C ASP A 23 -5.15 31.35 26.91
N LEU A 24 -4.04 30.78 26.48
CA LEU A 24 -3.78 30.48 25.06
C LEU A 24 -4.35 29.09 24.74
N ILE A 25 -5.60 28.87 25.10
CA ILE A 25 -6.37 27.76 24.57
C ILE A 25 -6.91 28.22 23.21
N MET A 26 -6.16 27.95 22.16
CA MET A 26 -6.75 27.96 20.80
C MET A 26 -7.90 26.95 20.82
N PRO A 27 -9.12 27.32 20.37
CA PRO A 27 -10.23 26.40 20.35
C PRO A 27 -9.90 25.28 19.34
N LEU A 28 -9.44 24.16 19.84
CA LEU A 28 -9.28 22.95 19.05
C LEU A 28 -10.68 22.45 18.69
N ASN A 29 -11.12 22.77 17.48
CA ASN A 29 -12.50 22.52 17.04
C ASN A 29 -12.59 21.07 16.52
N LEU A 30 -12.75 20.11 17.44
CA LEU A 30 -12.97 18.71 17.10
C LEU A 30 -14.48 18.45 17.04
N ASN A 31 -14.90 17.62 16.08
CA ASN A 31 -16.29 17.23 15.93
C ASN A 31 -16.41 15.69 15.97
N ILE A 32 -17.25 15.19 16.88
CA ILE A 32 -17.48 13.75 17.05
C ILE A 32 -18.81 13.36 16.41
N VAL A 33 -18.73 12.44 15.45
CA VAL A 33 -19.90 11.86 14.78
C VAL A 33 -20.31 10.59 15.53
N GLU A 34 -21.40 10.63 16.27
CA GLU A 34 -21.86 9.53 17.15
C GLU A 34 -22.16 8.24 16.39
N GLN A 35 -22.75 8.32 15.20
CA GLN A 35 -23.11 7.15 14.37
C GLN A 35 -22.02 6.72 13.39
N SER A 36 -20.76 7.14 13.62
CA SER A 36 -19.63 6.77 12.78
C SER A 36 -19.19 5.33 13.05
N ILE A 37 -18.78 4.63 11.99
CA ILE A 37 -18.06 3.34 12.08
C ILE A 37 -16.72 3.51 12.83
N VAL A 38 -16.15 4.73 12.81
CA VAL A 38 -14.90 5.07 13.50
C VAL A 38 -15.22 5.39 14.96
N PRO A 39 -14.64 4.65 15.95
CA PRO A 39 -14.87 4.90 17.36
C PRO A 39 -14.48 6.32 17.78
N PRO A 40 -15.17 6.94 18.79
CA PRO A 40 -14.91 8.32 19.21
C PRO A 40 -13.44 8.62 19.55
N PHE A 41 -12.77 7.74 20.28
CA PHE A 41 -11.34 7.92 20.61
C PHE A 41 -10.47 8.01 19.35
N ARG A 42 -10.82 7.28 18.28
CA ARG A 42 -10.10 7.30 17.02
C ARG A 42 -10.39 8.57 16.22
N GLN A 43 -11.62 9.10 16.30
CA GLN A 43 -11.96 10.37 15.69
C GLN A 43 -11.14 11.52 16.29
N ILE A 44 -10.93 11.53 17.62
CA ILE A 44 -10.04 12.49 18.30
C ILE A 44 -8.62 12.41 17.74
N ILE A 45 -8.05 11.19 17.67
CA ILE A 45 -6.68 10.97 17.16
C ILE A 45 -6.57 11.51 15.73
N ASN A 46 -7.47 11.10 14.84
CA ASN A 46 -7.42 11.48 13.42
C ASN A 46 -7.50 13.00 13.24
N GLN A 47 -8.34 13.68 14.01
CA GLN A 47 -8.51 15.13 13.90
C GLN A 47 -7.32 15.91 14.49
N ILE A 48 -6.70 15.43 15.57
CA ILE A 48 -5.46 16.01 16.09
C ILE A 48 -4.32 15.85 15.07
N GLU A 49 -4.14 14.66 14.51
CA GLU A 49 -3.13 14.41 13.46
C GLU A 49 -3.37 15.29 12.22
N GLU A 50 -4.63 15.48 11.83
CA GLU A 50 -4.99 16.38 10.72
C GLU A 50 -4.68 17.83 11.03
N SER A 51 -4.98 18.27 12.26
CA SER A 51 -4.70 19.65 12.70
C SER A 51 -3.20 19.95 12.78
N ILE A 52 -2.38 18.97 13.13
CA ILE A 52 -0.91 19.08 13.08
C ILE A 52 -0.45 19.20 11.62
N ARG A 53 -0.98 18.37 10.75
CA ARG A 53 -0.59 18.30 9.34
C ARG A 53 -0.95 19.57 8.55
N ASN A 54 -2.13 20.11 8.78
CA ASN A 54 -2.59 21.35 8.11
C ASN A 54 -2.02 22.63 8.77
N GLY A 55 -1.21 22.48 9.84
CA GLY A 55 -0.55 23.56 10.54
C GLY A 55 -1.44 24.32 11.52
N SER A 56 -2.67 23.87 11.78
CA SER A 56 -3.57 24.46 12.78
C SER A 56 -3.10 24.16 14.21
N LEU A 57 -2.38 23.07 14.42
CA LEU A 57 -1.65 22.76 15.65
C LEU A 57 -0.15 22.69 15.35
N LYS A 58 0.64 23.38 16.13
CA LYS A 58 2.09 23.44 15.97
C LYS A 58 2.82 22.69 17.09
N SER A 59 4.03 22.28 16.82
CA SER A 59 4.92 21.71 17.83
C SER A 59 5.06 22.64 19.04
N GLY A 60 4.98 22.06 20.23
CA GLY A 60 5.03 22.76 21.51
C GLY A 60 3.70 23.36 21.98
N GLU A 61 2.67 23.39 21.15
CA GLU A 61 1.35 23.86 21.57
C GLU A 61 0.71 22.89 22.56
N MET A 62 0.06 23.45 23.57
CA MET A 62 -0.59 22.69 24.63
C MET A 62 -1.97 22.20 24.16
N LEU A 63 -2.24 20.93 24.37
CA LEU A 63 -3.59 20.36 24.21
C LEU A 63 -4.41 20.58 25.50
N PRO A 64 -5.75 20.66 25.39
CA PRO A 64 -6.63 20.66 26.54
C PRO A 64 -6.34 19.45 27.46
N SER A 65 -6.56 19.62 28.77
CA SER A 65 -6.49 18.47 29.69
C SER A 65 -7.52 17.40 29.28
N MET A 66 -7.29 16.16 29.73
CA MET A 66 -8.27 15.09 29.44
C MET A 66 -9.68 15.41 29.94
N SER A 67 -9.81 16.20 31.02
CA SER A 67 -11.09 16.60 31.57
C SER A 67 -11.78 17.67 30.70
N GLU A 68 -11.05 18.70 30.34
CA GLU A 68 -11.52 19.77 29.45
C GLU A 68 -11.93 19.22 28.07
N MET A 69 -11.11 18.34 27.50
CA MET A 69 -11.40 17.68 26.22
C MET A 69 -12.64 16.80 26.31
N ALA A 70 -12.81 16.04 27.40
CA ALA A 70 -13.98 15.19 27.62
C ALA A 70 -15.25 16.02 27.74
N GLU A 71 -15.20 17.12 28.48
CA GLU A 71 -16.33 18.04 28.66
C GLU A 71 -16.70 18.73 27.32
N SER A 72 -15.71 19.25 26.59
CA SER A 72 -15.96 19.95 25.33
C SER A 72 -16.56 19.07 24.23
N LEU A 73 -16.24 17.75 24.25
CA LEU A 73 -16.71 16.79 23.25
C LEU A 73 -17.94 15.97 23.71
N GLY A 74 -18.40 16.13 24.95
CA GLY A 74 -19.46 15.31 25.52
C GLY A 74 -19.10 13.83 25.68
N LEU A 75 -17.81 13.52 25.87
CA LEU A 75 -17.29 12.14 25.94
C LEU A 75 -16.84 11.77 27.35
N SER A 76 -16.71 10.45 27.58
CA SER A 76 -16.10 9.99 28.83
C SER A 76 -14.60 10.31 28.90
N LYS A 77 -14.10 10.61 30.09
CA LYS A 77 -12.67 10.85 30.33
C LYS A 77 -11.78 9.66 29.90
N GLU A 78 -12.29 8.43 30.03
CA GLU A 78 -11.57 7.22 29.60
C GLU A 78 -11.41 7.17 28.06
N THR A 79 -12.39 7.66 27.30
CA THR A 79 -12.30 7.77 25.83
C THR A 79 -11.18 8.72 25.43
N VAL A 80 -11.11 9.90 26.06
CA VAL A 80 -10.05 10.89 25.81
C VAL A 80 -8.70 10.40 26.27
N LYS A 81 -8.63 9.77 27.47
CA LYS A 81 -7.41 9.15 27.98
C LYS A 81 -6.83 8.12 27.02
N LYS A 82 -7.69 7.26 26.46
CA LYS A 82 -7.26 6.30 25.44
C LYS A 82 -6.66 6.99 24.22
N SER A 83 -7.29 8.07 23.74
CA SER A 83 -6.76 8.86 22.61
C SER A 83 -5.38 9.44 22.91
N TYR A 84 -5.24 10.06 24.05
CA TYR A 84 -3.98 10.72 24.46
C TYR A 84 -2.85 9.72 24.72
N LEU A 85 -3.17 8.55 25.29
CA LEU A 85 -2.16 7.49 25.46
C LEU A 85 -1.64 7.01 24.10
N ILE A 86 -2.54 6.76 23.13
CA ILE A 86 -2.16 6.34 21.78
C ILE A 86 -1.32 7.41 21.08
N LEU A 87 -1.75 8.67 21.10
CA LEU A 87 -0.99 9.77 20.51
C LEU A 87 0.40 9.93 21.16
N ARG A 88 0.50 9.73 22.48
CA ARG A 88 1.78 9.75 23.20
C ARG A 88 2.66 8.58 22.78
N ASP A 89 2.13 7.37 22.75
CA ASP A 89 2.87 6.16 22.37
C ASP A 89 3.30 6.19 20.88
N GLN A 90 2.58 6.96 20.07
CA GLN A 90 2.96 7.29 18.69
C GLN A 90 3.94 8.47 18.60
N GLY A 91 4.29 9.13 19.73
CA GLY A 91 5.18 10.29 19.73
C GLY A 91 4.59 11.53 19.08
N VAL A 92 3.27 11.58 18.90
CA VAL A 92 2.54 12.76 18.35
C VAL A 92 2.38 13.83 19.42
N ILE A 93 2.23 13.40 20.67
CA ILE A 93 2.17 14.28 21.83
C ILE A 93 3.14 13.84 22.92
N ASN A 94 3.62 14.79 23.69
CA ASN A 94 4.40 14.58 24.92
C ASN A 94 3.56 14.95 26.14
N SER A 95 3.93 14.39 27.32
CA SER A 95 3.31 14.78 28.58
C SER A 95 4.38 15.21 29.60
N THR A 96 4.14 16.34 30.26
CA THR A 96 4.97 16.79 31.37
C THR A 96 4.14 16.80 32.64
N ARG A 97 4.64 16.12 33.67
CA ARG A 97 3.92 16.00 34.94
C ARG A 97 3.67 17.38 35.56
N GLY A 98 2.43 17.65 35.91
CA GLY A 98 1.99 18.94 36.47
C GLY A 98 1.80 20.08 35.46
N VAL A 99 2.14 19.89 34.19
CA VAL A 99 2.00 20.92 33.14
C VAL A 99 0.90 20.54 32.14
N GLY A 100 0.92 19.35 31.54
CA GLY A 100 -0.10 18.91 30.61
C GLY A 100 0.44 18.09 29.43
N TYR A 101 -0.32 18.10 28.35
CA TYR A 101 -0.01 17.45 27.09
C TYR A 101 0.33 18.48 26.02
N PHE A 102 1.36 18.22 25.21
CA PHE A 102 1.85 19.11 24.19
C PHE A 102 2.03 18.38 22.88
N ILE A 103 1.84 19.08 21.77
CA ILE A 103 2.22 18.56 20.45
C ILE A 103 3.75 18.35 20.48
N ALA A 104 4.16 17.12 20.22
CA ALA A 104 5.58 16.77 20.16
C ALA A 104 6.25 17.52 18.99
N SER A 105 7.52 17.86 19.17
CA SER A 105 8.35 18.20 18.01
C SER A 105 8.44 16.97 17.12
N PRO A 106 8.39 17.11 15.79
CA PRO A 106 8.66 16.01 14.91
C PRO A 106 10.02 15.41 15.30
N ASP A 107 9.99 14.24 15.91
CA ASP A 107 11.21 13.49 16.14
C ASP A 107 11.66 12.97 14.79
N SER A 108 12.57 13.71 14.14
CA SER A 108 13.12 13.37 12.83
C SER A 108 13.85 12.02 12.85
N ASN A 109 14.11 11.48 14.04
CA ASN A 109 14.81 10.20 14.23
C ASN A 109 13.89 9.01 14.55
N ARG A 110 12.58 9.22 14.76
CA ARG A 110 11.68 8.10 15.03
C ARG A 110 11.42 7.31 13.74
N LYS A 111 11.82 6.02 13.75
CA LYS A 111 11.48 5.10 12.65
C LYS A 111 9.96 4.96 12.52
N LYS A 112 9.45 5.10 11.30
CA LYS A 112 8.04 4.85 10.99
C LYS A 112 7.75 3.35 11.09
N ARG A 113 6.67 2.96 11.71
CA ARG A 113 6.25 1.54 11.79
C ARG A 113 5.33 1.25 10.62
N VAL A 114 5.73 0.35 9.74
CA VAL A 114 5.01 0.00 8.52
C VAL A 114 4.58 -1.47 8.56
N MET A 115 3.28 -1.70 8.39
CA MET A 115 2.72 -3.02 8.13
C MET A 115 2.61 -3.25 6.63
N LEU A 116 3.33 -4.25 6.11
CA LEU A 116 3.07 -4.81 4.78
C LEU A 116 2.17 -6.02 4.92
N LEU A 117 0.97 -5.97 4.36
CA LEU A 117 -0.01 -7.05 4.41
C LEU A 117 -0.26 -7.59 3.01
N PHE A 118 0.41 -8.69 2.67
CA PHE A 118 0.30 -9.35 1.37
C PHE A 118 -0.75 -10.45 1.37
N ASP A 119 -1.25 -10.80 0.19
CA ASP A 119 -2.16 -11.93 0.01
C ASP A 119 -1.44 -13.27 0.18
N ARG A 120 -0.21 -13.38 -0.30
CA ARG A 120 0.67 -14.57 -0.21
C ARG A 120 2.11 -14.19 -0.54
N LEU A 121 3.03 -15.07 -0.23
CA LEU A 121 4.42 -14.94 -0.72
C LEU A 121 4.50 -15.37 -2.20
N SER A 122 5.26 -14.64 -2.98
CA SER A 122 5.59 -14.96 -4.36
C SER A 122 6.81 -14.15 -4.79
N ILE A 123 7.47 -14.56 -5.87
CA ILE A 123 8.62 -13.84 -6.44
C ILE A 123 8.27 -12.35 -6.72
N VAL A 124 7.05 -12.08 -7.20
CA VAL A 124 6.59 -10.71 -7.42
C VAL A 124 6.52 -9.90 -6.11
N LYS A 125 6.04 -10.52 -5.02
CA LYS A 125 5.97 -9.85 -3.71
C LYS A 125 7.36 -9.63 -3.10
N GLU A 126 8.32 -10.51 -3.40
CA GLU A 126 9.72 -10.33 -3.04
C GLU A 126 10.31 -9.11 -3.75
N VAL A 127 10.15 -8.99 -5.07
CA VAL A 127 10.61 -7.81 -5.83
C VAL A 127 10.00 -6.50 -5.30
N ILE A 128 8.69 -6.50 -5.03
CA ILE A 128 8.02 -5.33 -4.42
C ILE A 128 8.64 -5.00 -3.06
N PHE A 129 8.84 -6.01 -2.21
CA PHE A 129 9.39 -5.83 -0.88
C PHE A 129 10.83 -5.31 -0.91
N ASP A 130 11.70 -5.89 -1.73
CA ASP A 130 13.11 -5.50 -1.82
C ASP A 130 13.25 -4.05 -2.29
N SER A 131 12.50 -3.67 -3.31
CA SER A 131 12.46 -2.28 -3.78
C SER A 131 11.88 -1.33 -2.74
N PHE A 132 10.82 -1.73 -2.04
CA PHE A 132 10.23 -0.96 -0.94
C PHE A 132 11.22 -0.78 0.20
N ALA A 133 11.83 -1.87 0.67
CA ALA A 133 12.76 -1.87 1.80
C ALA A 133 14.04 -1.07 1.50
N SER A 134 14.61 -1.23 0.30
CA SER A 134 15.78 -0.46 -0.12
C SER A 134 15.50 1.04 -0.22
N THR A 135 14.30 1.42 -0.67
CA THR A 135 13.91 2.83 -0.81
C THR A 135 13.65 3.48 0.54
N ILE A 136 12.94 2.81 1.45
CA ILE A 136 12.59 3.38 2.76
C ILE A 136 13.78 3.38 3.73
N GLY A 137 14.73 2.44 3.54
CA GLY A 137 15.96 2.32 4.30
C GLY A 137 15.73 2.24 5.81
N GLU A 138 16.59 2.90 6.58
CA GLU A 138 16.52 2.91 8.04
C GLU A 138 15.41 3.79 8.63
N GLN A 139 14.64 4.50 7.80
CA GLN A 139 13.60 5.43 8.25
C GLN A 139 12.32 4.71 8.73
N ALA A 140 12.23 3.40 8.49
CA ALA A 140 11.09 2.60 8.94
C ALA A 140 11.47 1.24 9.52
N GLU A 141 10.62 0.75 10.41
CA GLU A 141 10.54 -0.65 10.83
C GLU A 141 9.41 -1.31 10.05
N ILE A 142 9.73 -2.36 9.30
CA ILE A 142 8.79 -3.05 8.41
C ILE A 142 8.44 -4.42 9.00
N ASN A 143 7.15 -4.71 9.14
CA ASN A 143 6.66 -6.03 9.49
C ASN A 143 5.75 -6.57 8.39
N ILE A 144 6.01 -7.79 7.94
CA ILE A 144 5.25 -8.46 6.89
C ILE A 144 4.25 -9.42 7.51
N TYR A 145 3.00 -9.36 7.02
CA TYR A 145 1.92 -10.26 7.37
C TYR A 145 1.24 -10.80 6.11
N LEU A 146 0.60 -11.95 6.25
CA LEU A 146 -0.11 -12.60 5.14
C LEU A 146 -1.58 -12.79 5.50
N HIS A 147 -2.49 -12.32 4.64
CA HIS A 147 -3.92 -12.56 4.85
C HIS A 147 -4.44 -13.78 4.07
N ASN A 148 -3.65 -14.41 3.21
CA ASN A 148 -3.99 -15.63 2.47
C ASN A 148 -5.36 -15.58 1.75
N GLN A 149 -5.75 -14.39 1.28
CA GLN A 149 -7.06 -14.10 0.65
C GLN A 149 -8.26 -14.33 1.61
N GLN A 150 -8.02 -14.42 2.92
CA GLN A 150 -9.04 -14.60 3.95
C GLN A 150 -9.41 -13.26 4.58
N VAL A 151 -10.69 -12.91 4.49
CA VAL A 151 -11.21 -11.63 5.02
C VAL A 151 -11.08 -11.57 6.54
N GLU A 152 -11.21 -12.72 7.19
CA GLU A 152 -11.08 -12.87 8.64
C GLU A 152 -9.67 -12.52 9.13
N LEU A 153 -8.62 -12.89 8.38
CA LEU A 153 -7.25 -12.52 8.70
C LEU A 153 -7.00 -11.03 8.47
N LEU A 154 -7.54 -10.45 7.41
CA LEU A 154 -7.49 -8.99 7.22
C LEU A 154 -8.13 -8.26 8.40
N ASP A 155 -9.34 -8.68 8.81
CA ASP A 155 -10.06 -8.09 9.93
C ASP A 155 -9.27 -8.24 11.25
N TYR A 156 -8.72 -9.41 11.49
CA TYR A 156 -7.88 -9.68 12.67
C TYR A 156 -6.67 -8.76 12.74
N TYR A 157 -5.89 -8.66 11.66
CA TYR A 157 -4.69 -7.82 11.66
C TYR A 157 -5.02 -6.34 11.79
N VAL A 158 -6.04 -5.85 11.07
CA VAL A 158 -6.47 -4.45 11.18
C VAL A 158 -6.93 -4.13 12.60
N ARG A 159 -7.77 -4.97 13.22
CA ARG A 159 -8.23 -4.73 14.60
C ARG A 159 -7.09 -4.76 15.61
N LYS A 160 -6.23 -5.76 15.52
CA LYS A 160 -5.16 -5.98 16.49
C LYS A 160 -4.11 -4.88 16.45
N TYR A 161 -3.78 -4.41 15.26
CA TYR A 161 -2.62 -3.56 15.05
C TYR A 161 -2.92 -2.13 14.60
N LEU A 162 -4.20 -1.73 14.59
CA LEU A 162 -4.62 -0.41 14.11
C LEU A 162 -3.87 0.76 14.77
N ASP A 163 -3.55 0.61 16.05
CA ASP A 163 -2.86 1.62 16.85
C ASP A 163 -1.33 1.41 16.92
N SER A 164 -0.84 0.29 16.35
CA SER A 164 0.57 -0.10 16.46
C SER A 164 1.40 0.34 15.27
N TYR A 165 0.78 0.64 14.14
CA TYR A 165 1.47 1.02 12.91
C TYR A 165 1.12 2.44 12.47
N ASP A 166 2.11 3.11 11.89
CA ASP A 166 1.95 4.45 11.31
C ASP A 166 1.42 4.36 9.86
N TRP A 167 1.73 3.24 9.16
CA TRP A 167 1.30 2.98 7.80
C TRP A 167 0.87 1.53 7.59
N PHE A 168 -0.14 1.36 6.75
CA PHE A 168 -0.69 0.08 6.30
C PHE A 168 -0.57 -0.01 4.79
N VAL A 169 0.24 -0.94 4.30
CA VAL A 169 0.46 -1.19 2.87
C VAL A 169 -0.13 -2.56 2.55
N ILE A 170 -1.20 -2.61 1.78
CA ILE A 170 -2.05 -3.80 1.65
C ILE A 170 -2.27 -4.17 0.19
N THR A 171 -2.08 -5.45 -0.16
CA THR A 171 -2.53 -6.01 -1.44
C THR A 171 -3.93 -6.60 -1.28
N PRO A 172 -4.98 -6.00 -1.85
CA PRO A 172 -6.36 -6.38 -1.58
C PRO A 172 -6.85 -7.51 -2.50
N HIS A 173 -6.06 -8.58 -2.63
CA HIS A 173 -6.42 -9.73 -3.45
C HIS A 173 -7.38 -10.65 -2.69
N PHE A 174 -8.67 -10.44 -2.87
CA PHE A 174 -9.77 -11.21 -2.32
C PHE A 174 -10.74 -11.63 -3.41
N PRO A 175 -11.56 -12.67 -3.21
CA PRO A 175 -12.62 -13.04 -4.15
C PRO A 175 -13.45 -11.82 -4.59
N LEU A 176 -13.76 -11.73 -5.88
CA LEU A 176 -14.38 -10.54 -6.48
C LEU A 176 -15.90 -10.49 -6.32
N ASP A 177 -16.51 -11.42 -5.60
CA ASP A 177 -17.94 -11.38 -5.31
C ASP A 177 -18.31 -10.16 -4.45
N SER A 178 -19.51 -9.62 -4.66
CA SER A 178 -19.96 -8.36 -4.04
C SER A 178 -20.01 -8.41 -2.50
N LYS A 179 -20.19 -9.59 -1.89
CA LYS A 179 -20.23 -9.74 -0.44
C LYS A 179 -18.83 -9.58 0.13
N THR A 180 -17.87 -10.34 -0.40
CA THR A 180 -16.46 -10.28 0.00
C THR A 180 -15.89 -8.88 -0.19
N GLN A 181 -16.12 -8.25 -1.34
CA GLN A 181 -15.62 -6.90 -1.62
C GLN A 181 -16.20 -5.85 -0.65
N ARG A 182 -17.48 -5.93 -0.28
CA ARG A 182 -18.07 -5.04 0.74
C ARG A 182 -17.45 -5.24 2.12
N GLN A 183 -17.18 -6.49 2.52
CA GLN A 183 -16.51 -6.78 3.79
C GLN A 183 -15.10 -6.19 3.83
N VAL A 184 -14.31 -6.40 2.77
CA VAL A 184 -12.95 -5.85 2.63
C VAL A 184 -12.98 -4.32 2.76
N LEU A 185 -13.85 -3.64 2.01
CA LEU A 185 -13.98 -2.18 2.09
C LEU A 185 -14.38 -1.70 3.50
N THR A 186 -15.27 -2.42 4.18
CA THR A 186 -15.68 -2.09 5.55
C THR A 186 -14.51 -2.18 6.53
N ILE A 187 -13.63 -3.17 6.36
CA ILE A 187 -12.45 -3.34 7.18
C ILE A 187 -11.42 -2.25 6.89
N LEU A 188 -11.13 -1.99 5.62
CA LEU A 188 -10.15 -0.98 5.21
C LEU A 188 -10.54 0.44 5.66
N ARG A 189 -11.84 0.76 5.69
CA ARG A 189 -12.35 2.06 6.18
C ARG A 189 -12.10 2.33 7.67
N ARG A 190 -11.71 1.32 8.46
CA ARG A 190 -11.29 1.52 9.86
C ARG A 190 -9.89 2.10 9.95
N ILE A 191 -9.06 1.87 8.95
CA ILE A 191 -7.72 2.44 8.88
C ILE A 191 -7.87 3.93 8.56
N PRO A 192 -7.18 4.82 9.29
CA PRO A 192 -7.11 6.23 8.91
C PRO A 192 -6.69 6.36 7.46
N ILE A 193 -7.55 6.92 6.63
CA ILE A 193 -7.45 6.82 5.17
C ILE A 193 -6.09 7.28 4.60
N ARG A 194 -5.44 8.25 5.25
CA ARG A 194 -4.13 8.76 4.83
C ARG A 194 -2.96 7.87 5.24
N LYS A 195 -3.17 6.91 6.15
CA LYS A 195 -2.18 5.92 6.57
C LYS A 195 -2.26 4.64 5.71
N LEU A 196 -3.15 4.61 4.72
CA LEU A 196 -3.42 3.46 3.88
C LEU A 196 -2.78 3.62 2.51
N ILE A 197 -2.05 2.59 2.10
CA ILE A 197 -1.56 2.41 0.72
C ILE A 197 -2.07 1.07 0.21
N ILE A 198 -2.72 1.09 -0.92
CA ILE A 198 -3.19 -0.11 -1.62
C ILE A 198 -2.21 -0.45 -2.73
N LEU A 199 -1.75 -1.70 -2.77
CA LEU A 199 -0.81 -2.17 -3.79
C LEU A 199 -1.46 -3.16 -4.76
N ASP A 200 -0.94 -3.17 -5.97
CA ASP A 200 -1.16 -4.20 -6.98
C ASP A 200 -2.56 -4.16 -7.62
N HIS A 201 -3.61 -3.86 -6.88
CA HIS A 201 -4.97 -3.75 -7.40
C HIS A 201 -5.67 -2.50 -6.88
N LYS A 202 -6.28 -1.73 -7.80
CA LYS A 202 -7.07 -0.55 -7.46
C LYS A 202 -8.45 -0.96 -6.91
N LEU A 203 -8.88 -0.30 -5.84
CA LEU A 203 -10.22 -0.46 -5.27
C LEU A 203 -11.11 0.72 -5.67
N ASP A 204 -12.02 0.50 -6.62
CA ASP A 204 -12.86 1.58 -7.19
C ASP A 204 -13.82 2.21 -6.17
N ASN A 205 -14.29 1.43 -5.20
CA ASN A 205 -15.28 1.87 -4.19
C ASN A 205 -14.64 2.36 -2.88
N LEU A 206 -13.32 2.52 -2.83
CA LEU A 206 -12.63 3.12 -1.69
C LEU A 206 -12.45 4.62 -1.95
N VAL A 207 -13.18 5.42 -1.18
CA VAL A 207 -13.18 6.89 -1.30
C VAL A 207 -12.22 7.50 -0.29
N GLY A 208 -11.51 8.55 -0.68
CA GLY A 208 -10.63 9.32 0.20
C GLY A 208 -9.22 9.49 -0.35
N ASN A 209 -8.39 10.18 0.43
CA ASN A 209 -6.99 10.47 0.10
C ASN A 209 -6.07 9.38 0.67
N TYR A 210 -6.07 8.22 0.03
CA TYR A 210 -5.16 7.10 0.30
C TYR A 210 -4.17 6.94 -0.84
N GLY A 211 -3.04 6.29 -0.56
CA GLY A 211 -2.07 5.91 -1.59
C GLY A 211 -2.53 4.66 -2.35
N THR A 212 -2.30 4.63 -3.66
CA THR A 212 -2.39 3.37 -4.40
C THR A 212 -1.37 3.32 -5.52
N VAL A 213 -0.67 2.18 -5.62
CA VAL A 213 0.25 1.86 -6.71
C VAL A 213 -0.23 0.55 -7.30
N TYR A 214 -0.66 0.55 -8.56
CA TYR A 214 -1.43 -0.56 -9.11
C TYR A 214 -1.08 -0.90 -10.55
N GLN A 215 -1.38 -2.13 -10.94
CA GLN A 215 -1.50 -2.59 -12.32
C GLN A 215 -2.97 -2.66 -12.75
N ASP A 216 -3.22 -2.58 -14.04
CA ASP A 216 -4.58 -2.61 -14.60
C ASP A 216 -4.82 -3.94 -15.33
N TYR A 217 -5.37 -4.91 -14.61
CA TYR A 217 -5.68 -6.25 -15.14
C TYR A 217 -6.62 -6.24 -16.36
N ALA A 218 -7.40 -5.16 -16.54
CA ALA A 218 -8.32 -5.05 -17.67
C ALA A 218 -7.63 -4.60 -18.97
N THR A 219 -6.49 -3.91 -18.88
CA THR A 219 -5.85 -3.31 -20.07
C THR A 219 -4.40 -3.75 -20.29
N ASP A 220 -3.66 -4.11 -19.24
CA ASP A 220 -2.21 -4.31 -19.32
C ASP A 220 -1.82 -5.49 -20.24
N ALA A 221 -2.61 -6.59 -20.23
CA ALA A 221 -2.32 -7.72 -21.12
C ALA A 221 -2.39 -7.32 -22.59
N ALA A 222 -3.42 -6.57 -22.98
CA ALA A 222 -3.57 -6.04 -24.34
C ALA A 222 -2.45 -5.04 -24.67
N LEU A 223 -2.10 -4.16 -23.73
CA LEU A 223 -1.01 -3.20 -23.90
C LEU A 223 0.33 -3.92 -24.15
N GLY A 224 0.67 -4.93 -23.34
CA GLY A 224 1.89 -5.71 -23.53
C GLY A 224 1.93 -6.43 -24.87
N LEU A 225 0.83 -7.05 -25.28
CA LEU A 225 0.75 -7.71 -26.60
C LEU A 225 0.78 -6.72 -27.76
N SER A 226 0.28 -5.50 -27.60
CA SER A 226 0.30 -4.48 -28.65
C SER A 226 1.72 -4.07 -29.04
N MET A 227 2.68 -4.19 -28.12
CA MET A 227 4.11 -3.92 -28.38
C MET A 227 4.74 -4.94 -29.34
N ALA A 228 4.06 -6.06 -29.61
CA ALA A 228 4.48 -7.11 -30.52
C ALA A 228 3.43 -7.40 -31.62
N ALA A 229 2.49 -6.50 -31.85
CA ALA A 229 1.36 -6.77 -32.74
C ALA A 229 1.78 -7.13 -34.19
N GLU A 230 2.80 -6.46 -34.73
CA GLU A 230 3.30 -6.73 -36.07
C GLU A 230 3.94 -8.12 -36.21
N GLU A 231 4.65 -8.58 -35.16
CA GLU A 231 5.27 -9.90 -35.14
C GLU A 231 4.26 -11.00 -34.83
N LEU A 232 3.17 -10.66 -34.10
CA LEU A 232 2.11 -11.62 -33.77
C LEU A 232 1.17 -11.90 -34.97
N ARG A 233 0.89 -10.91 -35.83
CA ARG A 233 -0.04 -11.05 -36.97
C ARG A 233 0.32 -12.17 -37.95
N PRO A 234 1.59 -12.39 -38.33
CA PRO A 234 1.94 -13.46 -39.27
C PRO A 234 1.94 -14.85 -38.63
N LEU A 235 1.86 -14.95 -37.30
CA LEU A 235 1.86 -16.22 -36.62
C LEU A 235 0.49 -16.88 -36.65
N ARG A 236 0.47 -18.22 -36.66
CA ARG A 236 -0.76 -18.97 -36.89
C ARG A 236 -1.81 -18.75 -35.81
N LYS A 237 -1.39 -18.71 -34.56
CA LYS A 237 -2.32 -18.66 -33.43
C LYS A 237 -1.64 -18.23 -32.14
N LEU A 238 -2.34 -17.46 -31.31
CA LEU A 238 -2.00 -17.17 -29.93
C LEU A 238 -2.75 -18.16 -29.01
N ASN A 239 -2.01 -19.02 -28.33
CA ASN A 239 -2.52 -19.92 -27.31
C ASN A 239 -2.30 -19.27 -25.93
N VAL A 240 -3.37 -19.00 -25.21
CA VAL A 240 -3.32 -18.37 -23.88
C VAL A 240 -3.53 -19.44 -22.83
N ILE A 241 -2.54 -19.63 -21.97
CA ILE A 241 -2.59 -20.59 -20.87
C ILE A 241 -2.92 -19.82 -19.61
N ILE A 242 -4.13 -19.98 -19.09
CA ILE A 242 -4.64 -19.25 -17.93
C ILE A 242 -5.55 -20.11 -17.07
N SER A 243 -5.27 -20.17 -15.76
CA SER A 243 -6.10 -20.93 -14.81
C SER A 243 -7.43 -20.24 -14.55
N GLN A 244 -8.51 -21.03 -14.51
CA GLN A 244 -9.83 -20.53 -14.11
C GLN A 244 -9.90 -20.11 -12.65
N SER A 245 -8.99 -20.59 -11.80
CA SER A 245 -8.91 -20.20 -10.39
C SER A 245 -8.22 -18.84 -10.15
N SER A 246 -7.71 -18.20 -11.19
CA SER A 246 -7.15 -16.84 -11.06
C SER A 246 -8.26 -15.83 -10.72
N LEU A 247 -8.05 -14.98 -9.73
CA LEU A 247 -8.99 -13.92 -9.36
C LEU A 247 -9.32 -12.99 -10.53
N TYR A 248 -8.36 -12.74 -11.40
CA TYR A 248 -8.48 -11.79 -12.52
C TYR A 248 -8.64 -12.48 -13.88
N HIS A 249 -9.00 -13.78 -13.87
CA HIS A 249 -9.19 -14.58 -15.10
C HIS A 249 -10.06 -13.88 -16.14
N ALA A 250 -11.24 -13.43 -15.75
CA ALA A 250 -12.19 -12.80 -16.65
C ALA A 250 -11.64 -11.51 -17.30
N TYR A 251 -10.98 -10.67 -16.51
CA TYR A 251 -10.38 -9.42 -17.02
C TYR A 251 -9.26 -9.71 -18.02
N ALA A 252 -8.34 -10.61 -17.70
CA ALA A 252 -7.25 -10.97 -18.60
C ALA A 252 -7.77 -11.62 -19.89
N CYS A 253 -8.72 -12.55 -19.81
CA CYS A 253 -9.31 -13.18 -20.97
C CYS A 253 -10.02 -12.17 -21.89
N GLN A 254 -10.78 -11.24 -21.30
CA GLN A 254 -11.46 -10.19 -22.09
C GLN A 254 -10.46 -9.29 -22.80
N SER A 255 -9.48 -8.77 -22.04
CA SER A 255 -8.42 -7.89 -22.57
C SER A 255 -7.65 -8.52 -23.73
N ILE A 256 -7.20 -9.78 -23.56
CA ILE A 256 -6.47 -10.51 -24.60
C ILE A 256 -7.38 -10.80 -25.82
N SER A 257 -8.63 -11.20 -25.58
CA SER A 257 -9.59 -11.47 -26.64
C SER A 257 -9.87 -10.23 -27.51
N ASP A 258 -10.04 -9.08 -26.88
CA ASP A 258 -10.30 -7.82 -27.57
C ASP A 258 -9.09 -7.38 -28.39
N PHE A 259 -7.88 -7.52 -27.84
CA PHE A 259 -6.64 -7.30 -28.59
C PHE A 259 -6.55 -8.20 -29.82
N CYS A 260 -6.80 -9.51 -29.65
CA CYS A 260 -6.73 -10.48 -30.76
C CYS A 260 -7.74 -10.18 -31.85
N LYS A 261 -8.99 -9.85 -31.49
CA LYS A 261 -10.04 -9.43 -32.44
C LYS A 261 -9.63 -8.19 -33.23
N ALA A 262 -9.16 -7.15 -32.55
CA ALA A 262 -8.73 -5.90 -33.17
C ALA A 262 -7.56 -6.09 -34.14
N ASN A 263 -6.67 -7.04 -33.89
CA ASN A 263 -5.49 -7.34 -34.70
C ASN A 263 -5.67 -8.52 -35.67
N LYS A 264 -6.88 -9.12 -35.75
CA LYS A 264 -7.19 -10.30 -36.56
C LYS A 264 -6.30 -11.51 -36.28
N ILE A 265 -5.92 -11.71 -35.00
CA ILE A 265 -5.11 -12.82 -34.54
C ILE A 265 -6.06 -13.91 -34.04
N SER A 266 -5.85 -15.16 -34.50
CA SER A 266 -6.57 -16.32 -33.93
C SER A 266 -6.11 -16.55 -32.49
N CYS A 267 -7.06 -16.66 -31.54
CA CYS A 267 -6.78 -16.83 -30.12
C CYS A 267 -7.56 -18.00 -29.54
N VAL A 268 -6.87 -18.84 -28.73
CA VAL A 268 -7.49 -19.97 -28.01
C VAL A 268 -7.01 -19.98 -26.56
N PHE A 269 -7.95 -20.13 -25.63
CA PHE A 269 -7.66 -20.19 -24.19
C PHE A 269 -7.61 -21.65 -23.73
N HIS A 270 -6.63 -21.97 -22.90
CA HIS A 270 -6.39 -23.28 -22.32
C HIS A 270 -6.23 -23.16 -20.79
N SER A 271 -6.84 -24.04 -20.05
CA SER A 271 -6.68 -24.09 -18.59
C SER A 271 -5.37 -24.76 -18.13
N ASN A 272 -4.77 -25.56 -19.01
CA ASN A 272 -3.51 -26.26 -18.79
C ASN A 272 -2.81 -26.57 -20.10
N VAL A 273 -1.54 -26.99 -20.02
CA VAL A 273 -0.76 -27.41 -21.18
C VAL A 273 -0.87 -28.93 -21.37
N SER A 274 -1.21 -29.34 -22.59
CA SER A 274 -1.12 -30.73 -23.02
C SER A 274 -0.27 -30.84 -24.29
N PRO A 275 0.34 -32.01 -24.59
CA PRO A 275 1.12 -32.20 -25.83
C PRO A 275 0.34 -31.94 -27.11
N ARG A 276 -0.99 -32.07 -27.06
CA ARG A 276 -1.86 -31.88 -28.21
C ARG A 276 -1.93 -30.44 -28.70
N ILE A 277 -1.76 -29.48 -27.82
CA ILE A 277 -1.90 -28.04 -28.17
C ILE A 277 -0.59 -27.41 -28.66
N VAL A 278 0.54 -28.11 -28.63
CA VAL A 278 1.86 -27.54 -28.96
C VAL A 278 2.21 -27.78 -30.43
N HIS A 279 2.34 -26.71 -31.20
CA HIS A 279 2.59 -26.75 -32.65
C HIS A 279 3.64 -25.71 -33.07
N ALA A 280 4.34 -25.99 -34.17
CA ALA A 280 5.24 -25.03 -34.79
C ALA A 280 4.48 -23.83 -35.40
N GLY A 281 5.09 -22.66 -35.37
CA GLY A 281 4.54 -21.41 -35.89
C GLY A 281 3.46 -20.78 -35.00
N GLU A 282 3.26 -21.28 -33.79
CA GLU A 282 2.28 -20.71 -32.84
C GLU A 282 2.98 -19.96 -31.69
N VAL A 283 2.22 -19.12 -31.00
CA VAL A 283 2.64 -18.38 -29.80
C VAL A 283 1.91 -18.89 -28.57
N TYR A 284 2.61 -18.96 -27.45
CA TYR A 284 2.07 -19.38 -26.16
C TYR A 284 2.26 -18.27 -25.16
N LEU A 285 1.17 -17.66 -24.71
CA LEU A 285 1.15 -16.70 -23.61
C LEU A 285 0.78 -17.41 -22.31
N ILE A 286 1.69 -17.45 -21.37
CA ILE A 286 1.46 -18.08 -20.05
C ILE A 286 1.13 -16.98 -19.04
N VAL A 287 -0.13 -16.96 -18.55
CA VAL A 287 -0.67 -15.91 -17.67
C VAL A 287 -0.72 -16.37 -16.20
N ASN A 288 -0.48 -17.62 -15.92
CA ASN A 288 -0.62 -18.19 -14.58
C ASN A 288 0.48 -17.71 -13.63
N GLY A 289 0.10 -17.43 -12.36
CA GLY A 289 1.05 -17.09 -11.30
C GLY A 289 1.95 -18.25 -10.88
N GLN A 290 1.57 -19.51 -11.19
CA GLN A 290 2.40 -20.72 -11.03
C GLN A 290 3.00 -21.11 -12.37
N LEU A 291 3.80 -20.23 -12.91
CA LEU A 291 4.39 -20.32 -14.24
C LEU A 291 5.17 -21.62 -14.47
N ASP A 292 5.82 -22.12 -13.44
CA ASP A 292 6.82 -23.17 -13.58
C ASP A 292 6.25 -24.44 -14.16
N MET A 293 5.07 -24.88 -13.71
CA MET A 293 4.47 -26.12 -14.20
C MET A 293 3.96 -26.01 -15.64
N ASP A 294 3.34 -24.89 -16.00
CA ASP A 294 2.86 -24.68 -17.37
C ASP A 294 4.03 -24.52 -18.34
N LEU A 295 5.07 -23.79 -17.95
CA LEU A 295 6.29 -23.65 -18.75
C LEU A 295 7.00 -25.00 -18.92
N ILE A 296 7.17 -25.76 -17.84
CA ILE A 296 7.78 -27.08 -17.87
C ILE A 296 7.00 -28.02 -18.81
N ASN A 297 5.68 -28.06 -18.69
CA ASN A 297 4.84 -28.91 -19.53
C ASN A 297 4.89 -28.47 -20.99
N LEU A 298 4.90 -27.16 -21.27
CA LEU A 298 5.04 -26.62 -22.64
C LEU A 298 6.38 -27.05 -23.26
N VAL A 299 7.48 -26.87 -22.53
CA VAL A 299 8.82 -27.24 -23.01
C VAL A 299 8.98 -28.75 -23.18
N ARG A 300 8.44 -29.57 -22.25
CA ARG A 300 8.43 -31.04 -22.38
C ARG A 300 7.66 -31.49 -23.62
N ALA A 301 6.46 -30.93 -23.82
CA ALA A 301 5.63 -31.24 -24.98
C ALA A 301 6.29 -30.83 -26.31
N ALA A 302 6.95 -29.67 -26.33
CA ALA A 302 7.70 -29.18 -27.48
C ALA A 302 8.91 -30.08 -27.79
N ARG A 303 9.70 -30.45 -26.77
CA ARG A 303 10.84 -31.37 -26.92
C ARG A 303 10.44 -32.73 -27.46
N ALA A 304 9.31 -33.29 -27.03
CA ALA A 304 8.78 -34.54 -27.57
C ALA A 304 8.42 -34.47 -29.06
N LYS A 305 8.25 -33.26 -29.61
CA LYS A 305 8.00 -32.99 -31.03
C LYS A 305 9.22 -32.39 -31.75
N ASN A 306 10.41 -32.38 -31.13
CA ASN A 306 11.63 -31.77 -31.64
C ASN A 306 11.49 -30.25 -31.98
N LEU A 307 10.59 -29.54 -31.26
CA LEU A 307 10.38 -28.10 -31.43
C LEU A 307 11.21 -27.30 -30.43
N LYS A 308 11.84 -26.22 -30.91
CA LYS A 308 12.70 -25.34 -30.10
C LYS A 308 11.98 -24.00 -29.83
N PRO A 309 11.87 -23.56 -28.56
CA PRO A 309 11.38 -22.21 -28.20
C PRO A 309 12.24 -21.13 -28.90
N GLY A 310 11.60 -20.02 -29.26
CA GLY A 310 12.27 -18.90 -29.92
C GLY A 310 12.54 -19.12 -31.42
N LYS A 311 12.60 -20.39 -31.86
CA LYS A 311 12.84 -20.75 -33.26
C LYS A 311 11.60 -21.29 -33.95
N ASP A 312 11.08 -22.41 -33.47
CA ASP A 312 9.96 -23.14 -34.11
C ASP A 312 8.61 -22.66 -33.61
N PHE A 313 8.54 -22.15 -32.38
CA PHE A 313 7.38 -21.52 -31.77
C PHE A 313 7.83 -20.45 -30.75
N ARG A 314 6.91 -19.59 -30.32
CA ARG A 314 7.20 -18.46 -29.45
C ARG A 314 6.58 -18.65 -28.08
N ILE A 315 7.25 -18.13 -27.03
CA ILE A 315 6.71 -18.10 -25.67
C ILE A 315 6.78 -16.68 -25.13
N ILE A 316 5.68 -16.20 -24.57
CA ILE A 316 5.57 -14.99 -23.79
C ILE A 316 5.05 -15.37 -22.41
N ALA A 317 5.66 -14.86 -21.36
CA ALA A 317 5.17 -15.07 -20.00
C ALA A 317 4.62 -13.77 -19.41
N TYR A 318 3.61 -13.88 -18.55
CA TYR A 318 3.06 -12.75 -17.82
C TYR A 318 3.84 -12.58 -16.49
N ASN A 319 4.16 -11.36 -16.16
CA ASN A 319 5.05 -10.91 -15.08
C ASN A 319 6.52 -11.31 -15.31
N ASP A 320 7.43 -10.44 -14.95
CA ASP A 320 8.87 -10.70 -15.02
C ASP A 320 9.47 -11.05 -13.64
N SER A 321 10.63 -11.67 -13.65
CA SER A 321 11.45 -11.95 -12.47
C SER A 321 12.88 -12.26 -12.90
N PRO A 322 13.88 -12.09 -12.03
CA PRO A 322 15.30 -12.28 -12.40
C PRO A 322 15.62 -13.63 -13.03
N ILE A 323 15.01 -14.71 -12.54
CA ILE A 323 15.26 -16.07 -13.10
C ILE A 323 14.88 -16.19 -14.59
N ARG A 324 13.99 -15.35 -15.09
CA ARG A 324 13.54 -15.38 -16.49
C ARG A 324 14.57 -14.88 -17.49
N GLU A 325 15.61 -14.22 -17.03
CA GLU A 325 16.73 -13.81 -17.86
C GLU A 325 17.54 -15.01 -18.37
N ILE A 326 17.57 -16.08 -17.60
CA ILE A 326 18.39 -17.27 -17.90
C ILE A 326 17.56 -18.49 -18.36
N VAL A 327 16.27 -18.53 -18.05
CA VAL A 327 15.39 -19.63 -18.46
C VAL A 327 15.18 -19.60 -19.98
N LEU A 328 15.46 -20.71 -20.68
CA LEU A 328 15.33 -20.86 -22.12
C LEU A 328 16.12 -19.82 -22.94
N ASP A 329 17.35 -19.51 -22.51
CA ASP A 329 18.19 -18.46 -23.09
C ASP A 329 17.53 -17.07 -23.07
N GLY A 330 16.71 -16.84 -22.05
CA GLY A 330 15.92 -15.64 -21.82
C GLY A 330 14.46 -15.78 -22.23
N LEU A 331 13.58 -15.80 -21.25
CA LEU A 331 12.14 -15.86 -21.43
C LEU A 331 11.55 -14.45 -21.65
N THR A 332 10.95 -14.23 -22.80
CA THR A 332 10.23 -12.99 -23.11
C THR A 332 9.02 -12.83 -22.21
N THR A 333 8.85 -11.64 -21.64
CA THR A 333 7.77 -11.36 -20.70
C THR A 333 6.98 -10.11 -21.07
N ILE A 334 5.72 -10.03 -20.63
CA ILE A 334 4.96 -8.79 -20.48
C ILE A 334 4.74 -8.60 -18.98
N SER A 335 5.09 -7.44 -18.45
CA SER A 335 5.14 -7.26 -17.01
C SER A 335 4.86 -5.83 -16.56
N THR A 336 4.18 -5.73 -15.43
CA THR A 336 4.22 -4.55 -14.57
C THR A 336 5.63 -4.34 -14.04
N ASP A 337 6.03 -3.11 -13.86
CA ASP A 337 7.25 -2.74 -13.15
C ASP A 337 7.00 -2.83 -11.63
N PHE A 338 7.30 -4.01 -11.06
CA PHE A 338 7.11 -4.27 -9.63
C PHE A 338 8.16 -3.59 -8.74
N GLU A 339 9.33 -3.28 -9.27
CA GLU A 339 10.32 -2.45 -8.57
C GLU A 339 9.79 -1.01 -8.43
N GLN A 340 9.23 -0.45 -9.50
CA GLN A 340 8.54 0.83 -9.45
C GLN A 340 7.41 0.83 -8.41
N MET A 341 6.64 -0.28 -8.32
CA MET A 341 5.55 -0.40 -7.35
C MET A 341 6.05 -0.29 -5.91
N GLY A 342 7.09 -1.02 -5.55
CA GLY A 342 7.70 -0.99 -4.21
C GLY A 342 8.28 0.40 -3.90
N ARG A 343 9.06 0.95 -4.81
CA ARG A 343 9.69 2.27 -4.68
C ARG A 343 8.66 3.38 -4.48
N LEU A 344 7.64 3.47 -5.32
CA LEU A 344 6.60 4.50 -5.21
C LEU A 344 5.80 4.41 -3.91
N ALA A 345 5.53 3.20 -3.42
CA ALA A 345 4.86 3.02 -2.14
C ALA A 345 5.72 3.52 -0.96
N ALA A 346 7.02 3.25 -0.98
CA ALA A 346 7.96 3.74 0.02
C ALA A 346 8.08 5.27 -0.03
N GLU A 347 8.22 5.86 -1.21
CA GLU A 347 8.25 7.32 -1.42
C GLU A 347 7.02 8.01 -0.83
N MET A 348 5.80 7.46 -1.04
CA MET A 348 4.57 8.02 -0.45
C MET A 348 4.62 8.06 1.08
N ILE A 349 5.29 7.11 1.72
CA ILE A 349 5.49 7.08 3.17
C ILE A 349 6.53 8.11 3.60
N LEU A 350 7.64 8.21 2.87
CA LEU A 350 8.71 9.16 3.16
C LEU A 350 8.21 10.61 3.05
N ASP A 351 7.53 10.91 1.94
CA ASP A 351 6.98 12.24 1.63
C ASP A 351 5.70 12.56 2.41
N ASN A 352 5.10 11.56 3.08
CA ASN A 352 3.78 11.67 3.70
C ASN A 352 2.69 12.18 2.71
N THR A 353 2.80 11.78 1.43
CA THR A 353 1.96 12.25 0.33
C THR A 353 1.32 11.10 -0.42
N PRO A 354 0.12 10.63 -0.01
CA PRO A 354 -0.62 9.60 -0.73
C PRO A 354 -0.94 10.04 -2.16
N ARG A 355 -0.63 9.18 -3.14
CA ARG A 355 -0.88 9.39 -4.58
C ARG A 355 -1.55 8.15 -5.18
N LYS A 356 -2.21 8.32 -6.32
CA LYS A 356 -2.80 7.21 -7.09
C LYS A 356 -2.02 7.05 -8.38
N VAL A 357 -1.20 6.01 -8.46
CA VAL A 357 -0.25 5.81 -9.56
C VAL A 357 -0.44 4.43 -10.17
N LYS A 358 -0.69 4.39 -11.49
CA LYS A 358 -0.60 3.16 -12.28
C LYS A 358 0.88 2.91 -12.59
N CYS A 359 1.34 1.68 -12.37
CA CYS A 359 2.70 1.27 -12.74
C CYS A 359 2.87 1.16 -14.24
N ASP A 360 4.09 1.34 -14.69
CA ASP A 360 4.48 1.07 -16.06
C ASP A 360 4.30 -0.42 -16.37
N PHE A 361 3.83 -0.70 -17.58
CA PHE A 361 3.67 -2.05 -18.09
C PHE A 361 4.40 -2.15 -19.43
N ARG A 362 5.24 -3.19 -19.59
CA ARG A 362 6.11 -3.32 -20.75
C ARG A 362 6.31 -4.76 -21.20
N MET A 363 6.69 -4.93 -22.47
CA MET A 363 7.24 -6.18 -22.98
C MET A 363 8.76 -6.16 -22.83
N ILE A 364 9.33 -7.20 -22.24
CA ILE A 364 10.77 -7.42 -22.11
C ILE A 364 11.12 -8.55 -23.05
N ARG A 365 11.72 -8.20 -24.18
CA ARG A 365 12.07 -9.15 -25.24
C ARG A 365 13.34 -9.91 -24.89
N ARG A 366 13.30 -11.22 -25.08
CA ARG A 366 14.43 -12.14 -24.88
C ARG A 366 14.39 -13.27 -25.93
N GLY A 367 15.13 -14.36 -25.70
CA GLY A 367 15.33 -15.44 -26.65
C GLY A 367 14.09 -16.24 -27.08
N THR A 368 12.96 -16.17 -26.38
CA THR A 368 11.78 -16.98 -26.66
C THR A 368 10.73 -16.32 -27.58
N PHE A 369 10.91 -15.03 -27.95
CA PHE A 369 10.00 -14.34 -28.86
C PHE A 369 10.72 -13.39 -29.80
#